data_07d3f86086b976a243495c3aaff85371
#
_entry.id   07d3f86086b976a243495c3aaff85371
#
_cell.length_a   1.000
_cell.length_b   1.000
_cell.length_c   1.000
_cell.angle_alpha   90.00
_cell.angle_beta   90.00
_cell.angle_gamma   90.00
#
_symmetry.space_group_name_H-M   'P 1'
#
loop_
_entity.id
_entity.type
_entity.pdbx_description
1 polymer ?
#
loop_
_entity_poly.entity_id
_entity_poly.type
_entity_poly.pdbx_seq_one_letter_code
_entity_poly.pdbx_strand_id
1 'polypeptide(L)'
;MDIIVLGGIGLKYDEYIKFRDALEEGGALSRCIFFIHTASDPVVESLTVPDISLTVAERFAINGRRVLVLLTDMTNFADALKEVSITMEQVPSNRGYPGDLYSQLAKRYEKAVDFEGAGSVTILAVVTMPGDDVTHPVPDNTGYITEGQFYLRNGRIDPFGSLSRLKQLVNKDTRVDHRALMDTMIRLYAAFQDTEEKRSMGFRMSAWDEKLILYGHLFETRIMDLSVNIPLEQALDQGWRTMADCFKPEETGLRTDLIQKFWPTD
;
A
#
# COMPACT_ATOMS: atom_id res chain seq x y z
N MET A 1 -5.21 2.08 -15.54
CA MET A 1 -4.95 3.52 -15.33
C MET A 1 -4.46 4.12 -16.63
N ASP A 2 -5.03 5.28 -17.01
CA ASP A 2 -4.73 5.92 -18.30
C ASP A 2 -3.58 6.93 -18.17
N ILE A 3 -3.54 7.64 -17.03
CA ILE A 3 -2.52 8.65 -16.69
C ILE A 3 -1.98 8.37 -15.29
N ILE A 4 -0.71 8.62 -15.10
CA ILE A 4 -0.04 8.60 -13.79
C ILE A 4 0.49 10.01 -13.53
N VAL A 5 0.19 10.57 -12.37
CA VAL A 5 0.76 11.85 -11.91
C VAL A 5 1.61 11.56 -10.69
N LEU A 6 2.90 11.87 -10.75
CA LEU A 6 3.82 11.73 -9.64
C LEU A 6 4.11 13.11 -9.05
N GLY A 7 3.69 13.33 -7.82
CA GLY A 7 4.03 14.48 -6.99
C GLY A 7 5.13 14.11 -6.01
N GLY A 8 6.37 14.46 -6.33
CA GLY A 8 7.53 14.21 -5.48
C GLY A 8 7.81 15.41 -4.57
N ILE A 9 7.95 15.18 -3.26
CA ILE A 9 8.06 16.21 -2.24
C ILE A 9 9.34 15.97 -1.43
N GLY A 10 10.31 16.85 -1.56
CA GLY A 10 11.59 16.75 -0.84
C GLY A 10 12.43 15.53 -1.24
N LEU A 11 12.29 15.06 -2.48
CA LEU A 11 13.06 13.91 -2.96
C LEU A 11 14.53 14.28 -3.16
N LYS A 12 15.41 13.32 -2.94
CA LYS A 12 16.78 13.42 -3.46
C LYS A 12 16.76 13.24 -4.97
N TYR A 13 17.67 13.89 -5.65
CA TYR A 13 17.73 13.84 -7.12
C TYR A 13 17.91 12.40 -7.65
N ASP A 14 18.69 11.57 -6.98
CA ASP A 14 18.89 10.17 -7.34
C ASP A 14 17.63 9.31 -7.11
N GLU A 15 16.79 9.65 -6.14
CA GLU A 15 15.49 9.01 -5.94
C GLU A 15 14.54 9.31 -7.10
N TYR A 16 14.49 10.58 -7.54
CA TYR A 16 13.73 10.94 -8.72
C TYR A 16 14.17 10.15 -9.97
N ILE A 17 15.48 10.03 -10.20
CA ILE A 17 16.00 9.25 -11.33
C ILE A 17 15.54 7.78 -11.24
N LYS A 18 15.61 7.16 -10.06
CA LYS A 18 15.13 5.78 -9.86
C LYS A 18 13.64 5.63 -10.15
N PHE A 19 12.79 6.58 -9.72
CA PHE A 19 11.36 6.56 -10.06
C PHE A 19 11.13 6.64 -11.56
N ARG A 20 11.82 7.55 -12.24
CA ARG A 20 11.73 7.70 -13.69
C ARG A 20 12.15 6.43 -14.42
N ASP A 21 13.31 5.87 -14.05
CA ASP A 21 13.86 4.67 -14.69
C ASP A 21 12.96 3.45 -14.47
N ALA A 22 12.43 3.27 -13.26
CA ALA A 22 11.47 2.21 -12.96
C ALA A 22 10.17 2.33 -13.79
N LEU A 23 9.67 3.55 -14.01
CA LEU A 23 8.49 3.79 -14.85
C LEU A 23 8.81 3.60 -16.35
N GLU A 24 10.03 3.88 -16.77
CA GLU A 24 10.50 3.62 -18.13
C GLU A 24 10.63 2.13 -18.41
N GLU A 25 11.30 1.38 -17.52
CA GLU A 25 11.43 -0.08 -17.58
C GLU A 25 10.05 -0.77 -17.55
N GLY A 26 9.12 -0.27 -16.74
CA GLY A 26 7.74 -0.74 -16.70
C GLY A 26 6.87 -0.31 -17.89
N GLY A 27 7.42 0.45 -18.86
CA GLY A 27 6.69 0.92 -20.05
C GLY A 27 5.59 1.95 -19.75
N ALA A 28 5.62 2.58 -18.57
CA ALA A 28 4.61 3.51 -18.12
C ALA A 28 4.98 4.99 -18.33
N LEU A 29 6.24 5.30 -18.62
CA LEU A 29 6.77 6.68 -18.66
C LEU A 29 5.99 7.60 -19.60
N SER A 30 5.56 7.11 -20.76
CA SER A 30 4.79 7.90 -21.75
C SER A 30 3.41 8.38 -21.25
N ARG A 31 2.93 7.82 -20.13
CA ARG A 31 1.67 8.17 -19.48
C ARG A 31 1.86 8.90 -18.16
N CYS A 32 3.12 9.28 -17.85
CA CYS A 32 3.47 9.90 -16.58
C CYS A 32 3.64 11.42 -16.73
N ILE A 33 3.17 12.12 -15.70
CA ILE A 33 3.38 13.56 -15.49
C ILE A 33 4.08 13.72 -14.15
N PHE A 34 5.15 14.50 -14.11
CA PHE A 34 5.98 14.66 -12.92
C PHE A 34 5.91 16.10 -12.41
N PHE A 35 5.65 16.27 -11.14
CA PHE A 35 5.82 17.50 -10.37
C PHE A 35 6.78 17.19 -9.24
N ILE A 36 8.03 17.59 -9.38
CA ILE A 36 9.10 17.21 -8.47
C ILE A 36 9.66 18.44 -7.75
N HIS A 37 9.61 18.40 -6.44
CA HIS A 37 10.34 19.24 -5.53
C HIS A 37 11.48 18.41 -4.93
N THR A 38 12.71 18.90 -5.08
CA THR A 38 13.89 18.22 -4.54
C THR A 38 14.28 18.79 -3.18
N ALA A 39 15.10 18.05 -2.43
CA ALA A 39 15.59 18.50 -1.13
C ALA A 39 16.46 19.76 -1.19
N SER A 40 16.90 20.21 -2.38
CA SER A 40 17.65 21.44 -2.59
C SER A 40 16.77 22.65 -2.93
N ASP A 41 15.48 22.44 -3.17
CA ASP A 41 14.55 23.51 -3.53
C ASP A 41 13.97 24.18 -2.26
N PRO A 42 13.47 25.44 -2.36
CA PRO A 42 12.90 26.13 -1.20
C PRO A 42 11.71 25.36 -0.59
N VAL A 43 11.72 25.14 0.71
CA VAL A 43 10.72 24.33 1.43
C VAL A 43 9.27 24.75 1.15
N VAL A 44 9.01 26.06 0.99
CA VAL A 44 7.66 26.57 0.73
C VAL A 44 7.09 26.07 -0.61
N GLU A 45 7.93 25.78 -1.58
CA GLU A 45 7.49 25.27 -2.89
C GLU A 45 6.93 23.83 -2.79
N SER A 46 7.43 23.05 -1.83
CA SER A 46 6.95 21.70 -1.59
C SER A 46 5.45 21.64 -1.26
N LEU A 47 4.93 22.71 -0.62
CA LEU A 47 3.51 22.80 -0.26
C LEU A 47 2.58 22.91 -1.48
N THR A 48 3.10 23.32 -2.63
CA THR A 48 2.31 23.45 -3.87
C THR A 48 2.23 22.15 -4.66
N VAL A 49 3.18 21.23 -4.48
CA VAL A 49 3.28 20.00 -5.28
C VAL A 49 2.03 19.13 -5.22
N PRO A 50 1.45 18.82 -4.04
CA PRO A 50 0.22 18.04 -3.99
C PRO A 50 -0.94 18.72 -4.71
N ASP A 51 -1.09 20.04 -4.52
CA ASP A 51 -2.21 20.81 -5.08
C ASP A 51 -2.12 20.88 -6.61
N ILE A 52 -0.94 21.08 -7.19
CA ILE A 52 -0.72 21.07 -8.63
C ILE A 52 -0.97 19.66 -9.20
N SER A 53 -0.42 18.63 -8.57
CA SER A 53 -0.57 17.24 -8.98
C SER A 53 -2.05 16.83 -9.04
N LEU A 54 -2.80 17.15 -7.98
CA LEU A 54 -4.21 16.84 -7.87
C LEU A 54 -5.07 17.66 -8.84
N THR A 55 -4.75 18.94 -9.05
CA THR A 55 -5.47 19.80 -10.03
C THR A 55 -5.35 19.25 -11.44
N VAL A 56 -4.15 18.80 -11.82
CA VAL A 56 -3.92 18.18 -13.14
C VAL A 56 -4.65 16.85 -13.24
N ALA A 57 -4.61 16.03 -12.19
CA ALA A 57 -5.32 14.75 -12.15
C ALA A 57 -6.84 14.93 -12.29
N GLU A 58 -7.45 15.86 -11.54
CA GLU A 58 -8.87 16.18 -11.66
C GLU A 58 -9.26 16.60 -13.07
N ARG A 59 -8.41 17.40 -13.74
CA ARG A 59 -8.66 17.85 -15.11
C ARG A 59 -8.72 16.68 -16.11
N PHE A 60 -7.84 15.71 -15.98
CA PHE A 60 -7.89 14.51 -16.79
C PHE A 60 -9.10 13.61 -16.44
N ALA A 61 -9.41 13.48 -15.15
CA ALA A 61 -10.53 12.66 -14.70
C ALA A 61 -11.89 13.21 -15.19
N ILE A 62 -12.12 14.51 -15.11
CA ILE A 62 -13.33 15.16 -15.65
C ILE A 62 -13.47 14.90 -17.17
N ASN A 63 -12.35 14.74 -17.89
CA ASN A 63 -12.34 14.40 -19.30
C ASN A 63 -12.35 12.86 -19.56
N GLY A 64 -12.83 12.07 -18.62
CA GLY A 64 -13.06 10.64 -18.78
C GLY A 64 -11.84 9.73 -18.58
N ARG A 65 -10.74 10.24 -18.01
CA ARG A 65 -9.52 9.45 -17.78
C ARG A 65 -9.47 8.90 -16.36
N ARG A 66 -8.98 7.68 -16.19
CA ARG A 66 -8.66 7.09 -14.88
C ARG A 66 -7.22 7.45 -14.53
N VAL A 67 -7.06 8.28 -13.51
CA VAL A 67 -5.78 8.85 -13.11
C VAL A 67 -5.32 8.24 -11.78
N LEU A 68 -4.05 7.82 -11.75
CA LEU A 68 -3.35 7.45 -10.53
C LEU A 68 -2.45 8.60 -10.12
N VAL A 69 -2.60 9.11 -8.91
CA VAL A 69 -1.72 10.12 -8.32
C VAL A 69 -0.84 9.44 -7.27
N LEU A 70 0.46 9.56 -7.42
CA LEU A 70 1.45 9.12 -6.45
C LEU A 70 2.00 10.37 -5.75
N LEU A 71 1.70 10.53 -4.45
CA LEU A 71 2.25 11.63 -3.64
C LEU A 71 3.33 11.07 -2.70
N THR A 72 4.57 11.46 -2.91
CA THR A 72 5.71 10.97 -2.13
C THR A 72 6.75 12.08 -1.88
N ASP A 73 7.08 12.46 -0.65
CA ASP A 73 6.63 11.93 0.61
C ASP A 73 5.71 12.93 1.32
N MET A 74 4.56 12.48 1.78
CA MET A 74 3.61 13.37 2.48
C MET A 74 4.06 13.70 3.91
N THR A 75 5.03 12.98 4.47
CA THR A 75 5.70 13.38 5.72
C THR A 75 6.55 14.62 5.47
N ASN A 76 7.27 14.71 4.36
CA ASN A 76 8.02 15.91 3.98
C ASN A 76 7.08 17.11 3.75
N PHE A 77 5.90 16.88 3.15
CA PHE A 77 4.87 17.91 3.06
C PHE A 77 4.43 18.43 4.44
N ALA A 78 4.18 17.54 5.39
CA ALA A 78 3.79 17.92 6.74
C ALA A 78 4.92 18.64 7.49
N ASP A 79 6.17 18.22 7.29
CA ASP A 79 7.34 18.91 7.86
C ASP A 79 7.52 20.31 7.28
N ALA A 80 7.25 20.50 5.99
CA ALA A 80 7.21 21.83 5.38
C ALA A 80 6.09 22.72 5.96
N LEU A 81 4.90 22.16 6.20
CA LEU A 81 3.83 22.87 6.93
C LEU A 81 4.27 23.30 8.31
N LYS A 82 4.96 22.42 9.03
CA LYS A 82 5.49 22.72 10.37
C LYS A 82 6.50 23.86 10.32
N GLU A 83 7.44 23.86 9.38
CA GLU A 83 8.45 24.89 9.23
C GLU A 83 7.82 26.27 8.90
N VAL A 84 6.86 26.30 7.98
CA VAL A 84 6.13 27.52 7.63
C VAL A 84 5.32 28.04 8.81
N SER A 85 4.65 27.14 9.55
CA SER A 85 3.84 27.52 10.72
C SER A 85 4.69 28.13 11.84
N ILE A 86 5.91 27.59 12.06
CA ILE A 86 6.88 28.15 13.02
C ILE A 86 7.31 29.56 12.57
N THR A 87 7.59 29.74 11.29
CA THR A 87 7.99 31.03 10.73
C THR A 87 6.85 32.08 10.85
N MET A 88 5.60 31.60 10.80
CA MET A 88 4.40 32.45 10.99
C MET A 88 4.00 32.62 12.46
N GLU A 89 4.82 32.17 13.41
CA GLU A 89 4.57 32.25 14.86
C GLU A 89 3.24 31.60 15.32
N GLN A 90 2.78 30.57 14.58
CA GLN A 90 1.59 29.82 14.96
C GLN A 90 1.85 28.93 16.18
N VAL A 91 0.84 28.76 17.02
CA VAL A 91 0.94 27.87 18.20
C VAL A 91 1.03 26.42 17.74
N PRO A 92 2.13 25.71 18.07
CA PRO A 92 2.30 24.32 17.66
C PRO A 92 1.37 23.39 18.45
N SER A 93 0.94 22.33 17.78
CA SER A 93 0.17 21.22 18.37
C SER A 93 1.09 19.98 18.57
N ASN A 94 0.54 18.79 18.45
CA ASN A 94 1.23 17.53 18.67
C ASN A 94 2.53 17.42 17.86
N ARG A 95 3.65 17.13 18.53
CA ARG A 95 5.01 17.02 17.96
C ARG A 95 5.46 18.23 17.15
N GLY A 96 4.88 19.40 17.43
CA GLY A 96 5.23 20.66 16.75
C GLY A 96 4.58 20.87 15.39
N TYR A 97 3.67 20.00 14.96
CA TYR A 97 2.87 20.22 13.76
C TYR A 97 1.79 21.28 13.99
N PRO A 98 1.32 21.98 12.95
CA PRO A 98 0.21 22.93 13.08
C PRO A 98 -1.08 22.21 13.50
N GLY A 99 -1.97 22.92 14.20
CA GLY A 99 -3.21 22.35 14.71
C GLY A 99 -4.20 21.90 13.64
N ASP A 100 -4.05 22.40 12.43
CA ASP A 100 -4.87 22.05 11.26
C ASP A 100 -4.26 20.98 10.35
N LEU A 101 -3.19 20.27 10.79
CA LEU A 101 -2.52 19.23 10.00
C LEU A 101 -3.54 18.23 9.40
N TYR A 102 -4.49 17.75 10.21
CA TYR A 102 -5.54 16.84 9.72
C TYR A 102 -6.29 17.45 8.54
N SER A 103 -6.76 18.68 8.67
CA SER A 103 -7.51 19.36 7.62
C SER A 103 -6.66 19.60 6.37
N GLN A 104 -5.37 19.89 6.54
CA GLN A 104 -4.44 20.06 5.42
C GLN A 104 -4.24 18.75 4.63
N LEU A 105 -4.15 17.63 5.30
CA LEU A 105 -4.07 16.31 4.66
C LEU A 105 -5.41 15.91 4.03
N ALA A 106 -6.51 16.03 4.79
CA ALA A 106 -7.86 15.66 4.35
C ALA A 106 -8.26 16.43 3.08
N LYS A 107 -8.04 17.74 3.03
CA LYS A 107 -8.33 18.57 1.85
C LYS A 107 -7.70 18.02 0.56
N ARG A 108 -6.59 17.32 0.66
CA ARG A 108 -5.88 16.73 -0.48
C ARG A 108 -6.33 15.30 -0.76
N TYR A 109 -6.47 14.49 0.28
CA TYR A 109 -6.83 13.08 0.11
C TYR A 109 -8.31 12.89 -0.30
N GLU A 110 -9.22 13.79 0.12
CA GLU A 110 -10.62 13.79 -0.30
C GLU A 110 -10.83 14.11 -1.80
N LYS A 111 -9.76 14.48 -2.52
CA LYS A 111 -9.77 14.59 -3.98
C LYS A 111 -9.69 13.24 -4.72
N ALA A 112 -9.53 12.14 -4.00
CA ALA A 112 -9.75 10.79 -4.55
C ALA A 112 -11.24 10.61 -4.81
N VAL A 113 -11.63 10.53 -6.07
CA VAL A 113 -13.04 10.60 -6.49
C VAL A 113 -13.29 9.78 -7.74
N ASP A 114 -14.48 9.23 -7.85
CA ASP A 114 -15.04 8.65 -9.06
C ASP A 114 -16.13 9.60 -9.59
N PHE A 115 -15.89 10.21 -10.75
CA PHE A 115 -16.82 11.15 -11.35
C PHE A 115 -17.90 10.42 -12.13
N GLU A 116 -19.14 10.61 -11.77
CA GLU A 116 -20.27 9.98 -12.46
C GLU A 116 -20.27 10.35 -13.95
N GLY A 117 -20.25 9.33 -14.81
CA GLY A 117 -20.20 9.50 -16.26
C GLY A 117 -18.88 10.02 -16.84
N ALA A 118 -17.81 10.08 -16.04
CA ALA A 118 -16.49 10.53 -16.48
C ALA A 118 -15.39 9.55 -16.06
N GLY A 119 -14.27 10.05 -15.54
CA GLY A 119 -13.15 9.25 -15.06
C GLY A 119 -13.00 9.30 -13.54
N SER A 120 -11.85 8.89 -13.05
CA SER A 120 -11.57 8.80 -11.60
C SER A 120 -10.17 9.26 -11.24
N VAL A 121 -10.02 9.70 -9.98
CA VAL A 121 -8.74 9.97 -9.34
C VAL A 121 -8.52 8.97 -8.22
N THR A 122 -7.47 8.19 -8.32
CA THR A 122 -6.98 7.30 -7.26
C THR A 122 -5.70 7.90 -6.69
N ILE A 123 -5.60 8.02 -5.37
CA ILE A 123 -4.42 8.59 -4.71
C ILE A 123 -3.71 7.49 -3.92
N LEU A 124 -2.41 7.34 -4.14
CA LEU A 124 -1.49 6.63 -3.27
C LEU A 124 -0.59 7.65 -2.59
N ALA A 125 -0.88 7.93 -1.33
CA ALA A 125 -0.08 8.80 -0.49
C ALA A 125 0.98 7.97 0.23
N VAL A 126 2.25 8.24 -0.07
CA VAL A 126 3.38 7.61 0.62
C VAL A 126 3.75 8.47 1.81
N VAL A 127 3.90 7.84 2.96
CA VAL A 127 4.33 8.48 4.21
C VAL A 127 5.48 7.71 4.83
N THR A 128 6.48 8.42 5.32
CA THR A 128 7.52 7.84 6.16
C THR A 128 7.05 7.80 7.61
N MET A 129 7.36 6.72 8.30
CA MET A 129 7.08 6.56 9.74
C MET A 129 8.38 6.73 10.54
N PRO A 130 8.68 7.91 11.07
CA PRO A 130 9.90 8.12 11.87
C PRO A 130 9.92 7.20 13.10
N GLY A 131 10.99 6.41 13.23
CA GLY A 131 11.13 5.45 14.33
C GLY A 131 10.18 4.25 14.26
N ASP A 132 9.63 3.92 13.10
CA ASP A 132 8.59 2.88 12.91
C ASP A 132 7.33 3.12 13.78
N ASP A 133 7.06 4.40 14.08
CA ASP A 133 5.96 4.82 14.96
C ASP A 133 4.69 5.11 14.16
N VAL A 134 3.76 4.17 14.14
CA VAL A 134 2.44 4.31 13.51
C VAL A 134 1.57 5.39 14.15
N THR A 135 1.88 5.80 15.39
CA THR A 135 1.16 6.86 16.12
C THR A 135 1.73 8.26 15.85
N HIS A 136 2.74 8.35 14.98
CA HIS A 136 3.24 9.64 14.52
C HIS A 136 2.11 10.40 13.80
N PRO A 137 1.95 11.74 14.03
CA PRO A 137 0.79 12.49 13.54
C PRO A 137 0.50 12.36 12.04
N VAL A 138 1.51 12.19 11.20
CA VAL A 138 1.32 12.09 9.75
C VAL A 138 0.75 10.73 9.32
N PRO A 139 1.38 9.59 9.63
CA PRO A 139 0.79 8.28 9.32
C PRO A 139 -0.54 8.06 10.04
N ASP A 140 -0.68 8.48 11.30
CA ASP A 140 -1.93 8.33 12.06
C ASP A 140 -3.09 9.06 11.38
N ASN A 141 -2.95 10.36 11.09
CA ASN A 141 -3.97 11.13 10.38
C ASN A 141 -4.25 10.57 8.98
N THR A 142 -3.20 10.19 8.23
CA THR A 142 -3.34 9.58 6.91
C THR A 142 -4.17 8.30 6.99
N GLY A 143 -3.91 7.45 7.99
CA GLY A 143 -4.67 6.23 8.23
C GLY A 143 -6.16 6.47 8.55
N TYR A 144 -6.51 7.57 9.21
CA TYR A 144 -7.91 7.93 9.47
C TYR A 144 -8.64 8.46 8.24
N ILE A 145 -7.96 9.19 7.36
CA ILE A 145 -8.57 9.86 6.21
C ILE A 145 -8.74 8.89 5.03
N THR A 146 -7.76 8.02 4.79
CA THR A 146 -7.71 7.16 3.60
C THR A 146 -8.53 5.89 3.76
N GLU A 147 -8.97 5.30 2.64
CA GLU A 147 -9.79 4.06 2.62
C GLU A 147 -8.99 2.78 2.86
N GLY A 148 -7.67 2.85 2.84
CA GLY A 148 -6.81 1.72 3.14
C GLY A 148 -5.39 2.17 3.38
N GLN A 149 -4.60 1.30 4.00
CA GLN A 149 -3.19 1.55 4.29
C GLN A 149 -2.39 0.27 4.16
N PHE A 150 -1.20 0.38 3.60
CA PHE A 150 -0.24 -0.69 3.48
C PHE A 150 1.00 -0.33 4.30
N TYR A 151 1.28 -1.12 5.32
CA TYR A 151 2.52 -0.99 6.08
C TYR A 151 3.61 -1.83 5.42
N LEU A 152 4.77 -1.23 5.19
CA LEU A 152 5.96 -1.92 4.70
C LEU A 152 6.91 -2.15 5.86
N ARG A 153 7.32 -3.40 6.06
CA ARG A 153 8.35 -3.80 7.01
C ARG A 153 9.40 -4.64 6.30
N ASN A 154 10.66 -4.26 6.44
CA ASN A 154 11.77 -4.97 5.80
C ASN A 154 11.58 -5.19 4.28
N GLY A 155 11.00 -4.20 3.58
CA GLY A 155 10.73 -4.27 2.14
C GLY A 155 9.56 -5.16 1.72
N ARG A 156 8.71 -5.59 2.66
CA ARG A 156 7.50 -6.40 2.40
C ARG A 156 6.27 -5.73 2.99
N ILE A 157 5.11 -6.01 2.39
CA ILE A 157 3.83 -5.58 2.95
C ILE A 157 3.56 -6.40 4.23
N ASP A 158 3.31 -5.73 5.35
CA ASP A 158 2.84 -6.36 6.58
C ASP A 158 1.32 -6.58 6.48
N PRO A 159 0.83 -7.82 6.33
CA PRO A 159 -0.60 -8.10 6.16
C PRO A 159 -1.40 -7.90 7.45
N PHE A 160 -0.75 -7.82 8.62
CA PHE A 160 -1.42 -7.64 9.91
C PHE A 160 -1.61 -6.17 10.26
N GLY A 161 -0.63 -5.32 9.94
CA GLY A 161 -0.74 -3.87 10.10
C GLY A 161 -1.54 -3.20 8.99
N SER A 162 -1.62 -3.83 7.82
CA SER A 162 -2.31 -3.29 6.66
C SER A 162 -3.82 -3.54 6.71
N LEU A 163 -4.60 -2.61 6.17
CA LEU A 163 -6.06 -2.78 6.10
C LEU A 163 -6.64 -2.11 4.84
N SER A 164 -7.83 -2.57 4.44
CA SER A 164 -8.69 -1.91 3.46
C SER A 164 -10.13 -1.86 4.00
N ARG A 165 -10.68 -0.65 4.11
CA ARG A 165 -12.07 -0.43 4.51
C ARG A 165 -13.05 -0.85 3.42
N LEU A 166 -12.60 -0.86 2.16
CA LEU A 166 -13.40 -1.23 0.99
C LEU A 166 -13.41 -2.74 0.70
N LYS A 167 -12.67 -3.55 1.46
CA LYS A 167 -12.56 -5.01 1.25
C LYS A 167 -13.93 -5.71 1.10
N GLN A 168 -14.92 -5.28 1.87
CA GLN A 168 -16.25 -5.89 1.82
C GLN A 168 -17.05 -5.52 0.56
N LEU A 169 -16.80 -4.35 -0.03
CA LEU A 169 -17.51 -3.89 -1.22
C LEU A 169 -17.06 -4.67 -2.46
N VAL A 170 -15.75 -4.89 -2.60
CA VAL A 170 -15.18 -5.62 -3.75
C VAL A 170 -15.39 -7.13 -3.71
N ASN A 171 -15.67 -7.72 -2.54
CA ASN A 171 -15.88 -9.18 -2.43
C ASN A 171 -17.03 -9.74 -3.29
N LYS A 172 -17.99 -8.91 -3.68
CA LYS A 172 -19.12 -9.32 -4.54
C LYS A 172 -18.74 -9.43 -6.01
N ASP A 173 -17.69 -8.71 -6.40
CA ASP A 173 -17.25 -8.59 -7.79
C ASP A 173 -16.03 -9.45 -8.10
N THR A 174 -15.57 -10.24 -7.13
CA THR A 174 -14.42 -11.12 -7.26
C THR A 174 -14.82 -12.59 -7.19
N ARG A 175 -13.89 -13.49 -7.52
CA ARG A 175 -14.11 -14.95 -7.52
C ARG A 175 -14.61 -15.42 -6.13
N VAL A 176 -15.51 -16.38 -6.09
CA VAL A 176 -16.23 -16.82 -4.88
C VAL A 176 -15.34 -17.36 -3.76
N ASP A 177 -14.14 -17.83 -4.09
CA ASP A 177 -13.15 -18.33 -3.14
C ASP A 177 -12.25 -17.24 -2.56
N HIS A 178 -12.20 -16.04 -3.18
CA HIS A 178 -11.24 -14.99 -2.85
C HIS A 178 -11.16 -14.71 -1.35
N ARG A 179 -12.29 -14.42 -0.70
CA ARG A 179 -12.32 -14.09 0.72
C ARG A 179 -11.83 -15.24 1.59
N ALA A 180 -12.38 -16.44 1.37
CA ALA A 180 -12.08 -17.61 2.21
C ALA A 180 -10.61 -18.03 2.05
N LEU A 181 -10.11 -17.97 0.81
CA LEU A 181 -8.72 -18.26 0.49
C LEU A 181 -7.79 -17.29 1.21
N MET A 182 -8.00 -15.96 1.05
CA MET A 182 -7.15 -14.94 1.66
C MET A 182 -7.18 -14.99 3.19
N ASP A 183 -8.36 -15.15 3.80
CA ASP A 183 -8.49 -15.26 5.26
C ASP A 183 -7.72 -16.49 5.77
N THR A 184 -7.73 -17.60 5.04
CA THR A 184 -6.96 -18.81 5.39
C THR A 184 -5.47 -18.61 5.22
N MET A 185 -5.05 -18.01 4.12
CA MET A 185 -3.64 -17.72 3.86
C MET A 185 -3.02 -16.81 4.93
N ILE A 186 -3.73 -15.75 5.32
CA ILE A 186 -3.30 -14.84 6.39
C ILE A 186 -3.23 -15.54 7.74
N ARG A 187 -4.22 -16.39 8.07
CA ARG A 187 -4.21 -17.17 9.30
C ARG A 187 -3.04 -18.17 9.37
N LEU A 188 -2.73 -18.85 8.27
CA LEU A 188 -1.57 -19.74 8.18
C LEU A 188 -0.26 -18.97 8.27
N TYR A 189 -0.21 -17.77 7.70
CA TYR A 189 0.97 -16.92 7.79
C TYR A 189 1.19 -16.39 9.22
N ALA A 190 0.14 -16.09 9.98
CA ALA A 190 0.26 -15.80 11.40
C ALA A 190 0.85 -16.97 12.18
N ALA A 191 0.33 -18.19 11.94
CA ALA A 191 0.86 -19.40 12.57
C ALA A 191 2.34 -19.67 12.17
N PHE A 192 2.74 -19.34 10.95
CA PHE A 192 4.14 -19.40 10.53
C PHE A 192 5.01 -18.43 11.35
N GLN A 193 4.58 -17.17 11.53
CA GLN A 193 5.35 -16.21 12.34
C GLN A 193 5.53 -16.67 13.78
N ASP A 194 4.48 -17.17 14.41
CA ASP A 194 4.56 -17.77 15.76
C ASP A 194 5.52 -18.97 15.80
N THR A 195 5.57 -19.75 14.71
CA THR A 195 6.46 -20.90 14.58
C THR A 195 7.92 -20.49 14.41
N GLU A 196 8.20 -19.47 13.61
CA GLU A 196 9.56 -18.91 13.46
C GLU A 196 10.06 -18.32 14.80
N GLU A 197 9.19 -17.68 15.58
CA GLU A 197 9.55 -17.21 16.92
C GLU A 197 9.93 -18.39 17.85
N LYS A 198 9.11 -19.43 17.89
CA LYS A 198 9.44 -20.67 18.65
C LYS A 198 10.75 -21.30 18.19
N ARG A 199 10.99 -21.35 16.86
CA ARG A 199 12.23 -21.88 16.30
C ARG A 199 13.44 -21.06 16.73
N SER A 200 13.33 -19.73 16.73
CA SER A 200 14.41 -18.83 17.15
C SER A 200 14.74 -18.99 18.64
N MET A 201 13.76 -19.38 19.47
CA MET A 201 13.94 -19.69 20.88
C MET A 201 14.48 -21.12 21.14
N GLY A 202 14.72 -21.92 20.09
CA GLY A 202 15.29 -23.26 20.20
C GLY A 202 14.28 -24.35 20.56
N PHE A 203 12.98 -24.13 20.40
CA PHE A 203 11.97 -25.17 20.63
C PHE A 203 12.04 -26.25 19.54
N ARG A 204 11.69 -27.47 19.94
CA ARG A 204 11.58 -28.60 18.99
C ARG A 204 10.39 -28.40 18.07
N MET A 205 10.64 -28.50 16.76
CA MET A 205 9.60 -28.39 15.73
C MET A 205 8.85 -29.71 15.53
N SER A 206 7.55 -29.62 15.40
CA SER A 206 6.68 -30.72 14.99
C SER A 206 6.61 -30.82 13.45
N ALA A 207 6.06 -31.91 12.92
CA ALA A 207 5.79 -32.02 11.49
C ALA A 207 4.83 -30.95 10.95
N TRP A 208 3.95 -30.42 11.77
CA TRP A 208 3.07 -29.31 11.45
C TRP A 208 3.86 -27.99 11.37
N ASP A 209 4.75 -27.73 12.31
CA ASP A 209 5.62 -26.55 12.31
C ASP A 209 6.51 -26.50 11.06
N GLU A 210 7.03 -27.67 10.63
CA GLU A 210 7.82 -27.76 9.39
C GLU A 210 7.00 -27.37 8.15
N LYS A 211 5.75 -27.81 8.06
CA LYS A 211 4.82 -27.40 7.00
C LYS A 211 4.53 -25.89 7.02
N LEU A 212 4.34 -25.32 8.20
CA LEU A 212 4.11 -23.88 8.35
C LEU A 212 5.34 -23.08 7.91
N ILE A 213 6.54 -23.53 8.25
CA ILE A 213 7.79 -22.87 7.82
C ILE A 213 7.92 -22.90 6.30
N LEU A 214 7.69 -24.05 5.67
CA LEU A 214 7.70 -24.16 4.21
C LEU A 214 6.65 -23.21 3.58
N TYR A 215 5.43 -23.24 4.11
CA TYR A 215 4.33 -22.39 3.64
C TYR A 215 4.68 -20.91 3.74
N GLY A 216 5.19 -20.45 4.87
CA GLY A 216 5.53 -19.05 5.08
C GLY A 216 6.55 -18.55 4.05
N HIS A 217 7.60 -19.29 3.80
CA HIS A 217 8.60 -18.95 2.78
C HIS A 217 8.02 -18.92 1.36
N LEU A 218 7.17 -19.90 1.02
CA LEU A 218 6.50 -19.90 -0.29
C LEU A 218 5.50 -18.76 -0.42
N PHE A 219 4.75 -18.44 0.64
CA PHE A 219 3.83 -17.32 0.66
C PHE A 219 4.56 -15.98 0.47
N GLU A 220 5.67 -15.78 1.18
CA GLU A 220 6.50 -14.60 1.05
C GLU A 220 7.07 -14.41 -0.36
N THR A 221 7.54 -15.48 -0.97
CA THR A 221 8.20 -15.40 -2.29
C THR A 221 7.23 -15.38 -3.47
N ARG A 222 6.07 -16.05 -3.35
CA ARG A 222 5.13 -16.22 -4.47
C ARG A 222 4.00 -15.19 -4.46
N ILE A 223 3.68 -14.61 -3.30
CA ILE A 223 2.52 -13.71 -3.13
C ILE A 223 2.92 -12.33 -2.63
N MET A 224 3.81 -12.27 -1.60
CA MET A 224 4.11 -11.02 -0.93
C MET A 224 5.33 -10.28 -1.50
N ASP A 225 6.10 -10.91 -2.35
CA ASP A 225 7.27 -10.27 -2.96
C ASP A 225 6.83 -9.14 -3.89
N LEU A 226 7.43 -7.96 -3.75
CA LEU A 226 7.07 -6.76 -4.51
C LEU A 226 7.36 -6.87 -6.01
N SER A 227 8.15 -7.86 -6.44
CA SER A 227 8.36 -8.16 -7.85
C SER A 227 7.22 -8.96 -8.49
N VAL A 228 6.33 -9.53 -7.67
CA VAL A 228 5.18 -10.30 -8.17
C VAL A 228 4.16 -9.37 -8.80
N ASN A 229 3.96 -9.51 -10.11
CA ASN A 229 3.00 -8.71 -10.89
C ASN A 229 2.13 -9.66 -11.73
N ILE A 230 1.07 -10.17 -11.11
CA ILE A 230 0.12 -11.11 -11.73
C ILE A 230 -1.32 -10.63 -11.54
N PRO A 231 -2.24 -10.94 -12.49
CA PRO A 231 -3.66 -10.65 -12.34
C PRO A 231 -4.27 -11.35 -11.13
N LEU A 232 -5.36 -10.78 -10.57
CA LEU A 232 -6.03 -11.30 -9.37
C LEU A 232 -6.38 -12.79 -9.48
N GLU A 233 -6.93 -13.23 -10.60
CA GLU A 233 -7.28 -14.64 -10.83
C GLU A 233 -6.08 -15.57 -10.71
N GLN A 234 -4.95 -15.17 -11.29
CA GLN A 234 -3.70 -15.92 -11.20
C GLN A 234 -3.12 -15.88 -9.78
N ALA A 235 -3.28 -14.77 -9.06
CA ALA A 235 -2.87 -14.67 -7.66
C ALA A 235 -3.69 -15.63 -6.77
N LEU A 236 -4.99 -15.77 -7.02
CA LEU A 236 -5.83 -16.74 -6.32
C LEU A 236 -5.40 -18.18 -6.64
N ASP A 237 -5.15 -18.51 -7.90
CA ASP A 237 -4.67 -19.84 -8.29
C ASP A 237 -3.29 -20.14 -7.68
N GLN A 238 -2.41 -19.14 -7.64
CA GLN A 238 -1.11 -19.25 -6.98
C GLN A 238 -1.27 -19.48 -5.48
N GLY A 239 -2.24 -18.85 -4.84
CA GLY A 239 -2.59 -19.07 -3.44
C GLY A 239 -2.99 -20.52 -3.16
N TRP A 240 -3.90 -21.09 -3.99
CA TRP A 240 -4.28 -22.49 -3.89
C TRP A 240 -3.09 -23.45 -4.06
N ARG A 241 -2.25 -23.23 -5.06
CA ARG A 241 -1.03 -24.03 -5.29
C ARG A 241 -0.07 -23.93 -4.12
N THR A 242 0.15 -22.73 -3.58
CA THR A 242 1.04 -22.53 -2.43
C THR A 242 0.57 -23.31 -1.20
N MET A 243 -0.75 -23.37 -0.96
CA MET A 243 -1.30 -24.20 0.12
C MET A 243 -1.17 -25.69 -0.18
N ALA A 244 -1.45 -26.12 -1.42
CA ALA A 244 -1.41 -27.53 -1.80
C ALA A 244 0.02 -28.12 -1.75
N ASP A 245 1.04 -27.31 -2.02
CA ASP A 245 2.46 -27.72 -1.88
C ASP A 245 2.84 -28.02 -0.42
N CYS A 246 2.10 -27.52 0.56
CA CYS A 246 2.45 -27.61 1.99
C CYS A 246 1.48 -28.45 2.81
N PHE A 247 0.21 -28.43 2.47
CA PHE A 247 -0.87 -28.99 3.28
C PHE A 247 -1.76 -29.95 2.49
N LYS A 248 -2.41 -30.84 3.22
CA LYS A 248 -3.54 -31.58 2.68
C LYS A 248 -4.81 -30.72 2.74
N PRO A 249 -5.83 -30.97 1.88
CA PRO A 249 -7.06 -30.18 1.87
C PRO A 249 -7.72 -30.02 3.25
N GLU A 250 -7.82 -31.13 4.00
CA GLU A 250 -8.45 -31.18 5.33
C GLU A 250 -7.69 -30.39 6.41
N GLU A 251 -6.41 -30.12 6.21
CA GLU A 251 -5.56 -29.38 7.14
C GLU A 251 -5.78 -27.86 7.05
N THR A 252 -6.35 -27.38 5.96
CA THR A 252 -6.50 -25.93 5.69
C THR A 252 -7.69 -25.31 6.42
N GLY A 253 -8.69 -26.11 6.79
CA GLY A 253 -9.94 -25.62 7.37
C GLY A 253 -10.84 -24.87 6.39
N LEU A 254 -10.57 -24.96 5.10
CA LEU A 254 -11.42 -24.41 4.04
C LEU A 254 -12.69 -25.27 3.83
N ARG A 255 -13.72 -24.62 3.31
CA ARG A 255 -15.00 -25.29 3.01
C ARG A 255 -14.80 -26.35 1.92
N THR A 256 -15.45 -27.49 2.08
CA THR A 256 -15.33 -28.64 1.16
C THR A 256 -15.72 -28.30 -0.28
N ASP A 257 -16.75 -27.46 -0.46
CA ASP A 257 -17.20 -27.04 -1.79
C ASP A 257 -16.15 -26.21 -2.54
N LEU A 258 -15.39 -25.35 -1.82
CA LEU A 258 -14.27 -24.60 -2.39
C LEU A 258 -13.09 -25.50 -2.70
N ILE A 259 -12.76 -26.44 -1.80
CA ILE A 259 -11.71 -27.42 -2.02
C ILE A 259 -12.01 -28.25 -3.28
N GLN A 260 -13.21 -28.79 -3.41
CA GLN A 260 -13.60 -29.60 -4.58
C GLN A 260 -13.48 -28.82 -5.90
N LYS A 261 -13.68 -27.51 -5.85
CA LYS A 261 -13.70 -26.67 -7.06
C LYS A 261 -12.33 -26.10 -7.44
N PHE A 262 -11.50 -25.76 -6.46
CA PHE A 262 -10.30 -24.95 -6.68
C PHE A 262 -9.00 -25.62 -6.23
N TRP A 263 -9.06 -26.73 -5.46
CA TRP A 263 -7.84 -27.42 -5.05
C TRP A 263 -7.15 -28.00 -6.28
N PRO A 264 -5.84 -27.75 -6.44
CA PRO A 264 -5.09 -28.31 -7.57
C PRO A 264 -5.16 -29.84 -7.56
N THR A 265 -5.59 -30.39 -8.67
CA THR A 265 -5.44 -31.82 -8.97
C THR A 265 -4.20 -31.96 -9.82
N ASP A 266 -3.25 -32.81 -9.39
CA ASP A 266 -2.03 -33.14 -10.14
C ASP A 266 -2.30 -33.58 -11.59
#